data_48985a870f014742abb5afdef93b932f
#
_entry.id   48985a870f014742abb5afdef93b932f
#
_cell.length_a   1.000
_cell.length_b   1.000
_cell.length_c   1.000
_cell.angle_alpha   90.00
_cell.angle_beta   90.00
_cell.angle_gamma   90.00
#
_symmetry.space_group_name_H-M   'P 1'
#
loop_
_entity.id
_entity.type
_entity.pdbx_description
1 polymer ?
#
loop_
_entity_poly.entity_id
_entity_poly.type
_entity_poly.pdbx_seq_one_letter_code
_entity_poly.pdbx_strand_id
1 'polypeptide(L)'
;MVKVIRNMSKVFNRNKVNFLKNPIFFGEELNTQRYDDFKYPIFDKLTQRQLGYFWRPEEVSLQKDRNDYNELSKAHKHIFTSNLKYQTLLDSVQGRGPATALLPFCTLPELEGCIIAWDFMETIHSRSYTYMIKNLYPDPTKVFDTILDDEKIIAR
;
A
#
# COMPACT_ATOMS: atom_id res chain seq x y z
N MET A 1 -27.99 -2.83 -15.06
CA MET A 1 -26.78 -2.20 -14.50
C MET A 1 -27.23 -1.18 -13.45
N VAL A 2 -27.32 -1.59 -12.17
CA VAL A 2 -27.79 -0.71 -11.08
C VAL A 2 -26.64 0.26 -10.80
N LYS A 3 -26.85 1.55 -11.11
CA LYS A 3 -25.99 2.63 -10.66
C LYS A 3 -26.13 2.73 -9.13
N VAL A 4 -25.31 2.01 -8.39
CA VAL A 4 -25.10 2.32 -6.98
C VAL A 4 -24.28 3.60 -6.95
N ILE A 5 -24.94 4.75 -7.06
CA ILE A 5 -24.35 6.02 -6.64
C ILE A 5 -24.32 5.93 -5.12
N ARG A 6 -23.25 5.36 -4.58
CA ARG A 6 -22.98 5.49 -3.16
C ARG A 6 -22.61 6.94 -2.93
N ASN A 7 -23.37 7.62 -2.08
CA ASN A 7 -22.89 8.84 -1.47
C ASN A 7 -21.49 8.55 -0.94
N MET A 8 -20.53 9.39 -1.31
CA MET A 8 -19.19 9.33 -0.73
C MET A 8 -19.36 9.26 0.79
N SER A 9 -18.66 8.35 1.42
CA SER A 9 -18.68 8.18 2.87
C SER A 9 -18.57 9.55 3.53
N LYS A 10 -19.54 9.89 4.35
CA LYS A 10 -19.50 11.17 5.04
C LYS A 10 -18.32 11.11 6.01
N VAL A 11 -17.39 12.03 5.87
CA VAL A 11 -16.25 12.17 6.80
C VAL A 11 -16.74 12.30 8.25
N PHE A 12 -17.98 12.75 8.42
CA PHE A 12 -18.58 12.93 9.72
C PHE A 12 -20.02 12.41 9.73
N ASN A 13 -20.22 11.23 10.32
CA ASN A 13 -21.53 10.66 10.59
C ASN A 13 -21.99 11.02 12.02
N ARG A 14 -23.12 11.70 12.15
CA ARG A 14 -23.71 12.13 13.44
C ARG A 14 -24.61 11.09 14.10
N ASN A 15 -24.92 10.00 13.40
CA ASN A 15 -25.79 8.96 13.92
C ASN A 15 -25.08 8.16 15.03
N LYS A 16 -25.86 7.68 15.99
CA LYS A 16 -25.38 6.68 16.95
C LYS A 16 -25.30 5.32 16.25
N VAL A 17 -24.09 4.84 16.02
CA VAL A 17 -23.84 3.56 15.35
C VAL A 17 -23.41 2.52 16.37
N ASN A 18 -24.03 1.35 16.32
CA ASN A 18 -23.56 0.18 17.07
C ASN A 18 -22.74 -0.71 16.13
N PHE A 19 -21.45 -0.41 16.00
CA PHE A 19 -20.53 -1.12 15.11
C PHE A 19 -20.42 -2.63 15.45
N LEU A 20 -20.65 -3.06 16.69
CA LEU A 20 -20.63 -4.48 17.07
C LEU A 20 -21.72 -5.28 16.35
N LYS A 21 -22.79 -4.61 15.88
CA LYS A 21 -23.84 -5.23 15.07
C LYS A 21 -23.60 -5.14 13.57
N ASN A 22 -22.69 -4.28 13.14
CA ASN A 22 -22.37 -4.10 11.73
C ASN A 22 -21.74 -5.35 11.12
N PRO A 23 -21.99 -5.64 9.84
CA PRO A 23 -21.11 -6.55 9.07
C PRO A 23 -19.73 -5.93 8.89
N ILE A 24 -18.79 -6.67 8.32
CA ILE A 24 -17.41 -6.19 8.02
C ILE A 24 -17.47 -5.05 7.00
N PHE A 25 -18.33 -5.18 5.99
CA PHE A 25 -18.54 -4.22 4.91
C PHE A 25 -20.02 -3.98 4.71
N PHE A 26 -20.36 -2.82 4.12
CA PHE A 26 -21.71 -2.46 3.69
C PHE A 26 -22.77 -2.31 4.80
N GLY A 27 -22.34 -2.16 6.05
CA GLY A 27 -23.21 -1.81 7.18
C GLY A 27 -23.44 -0.30 7.29
N GLU A 28 -23.80 0.16 8.49
CA GLU A 28 -23.90 1.59 8.79
C GLU A 28 -22.53 2.25 8.75
N GLU A 29 -22.46 3.47 8.21
CA GLU A 29 -21.22 4.25 8.12
C GLU A 29 -20.64 4.51 9.51
N LEU A 30 -19.32 4.43 9.63
CA LEU A 30 -18.61 4.73 10.86
C LEU A 30 -18.75 6.21 11.24
N ASN A 31 -18.72 6.48 12.54
CA ASN A 31 -18.73 7.84 13.09
C ASN A 31 -17.47 8.18 13.87
N THR A 32 -17.04 7.31 14.78
CA THR A 32 -15.88 7.48 15.64
C THR A 32 -14.96 6.31 15.48
N GLN A 33 -13.68 6.58 15.23
CA GLN A 33 -12.65 5.55 15.38
C GLN A 33 -12.43 5.29 16.86
N ARG A 34 -12.85 4.12 17.34
CA ARG A 34 -12.71 3.73 18.73
C ARG A 34 -12.09 2.34 18.83
N TYR A 35 -11.20 2.19 19.80
CA TYR A 35 -10.38 1.01 20.00
C TYR A 35 -10.50 0.46 21.42
N ASP A 36 -11.63 0.70 22.07
CA ASP A 36 -11.96 0.22 23.42
C ASP A 36 -12.78 -1.07 23.42
N ASP A 37 -13.48 -1.36 22.31
CA ASP A 37 -14.25 -2.58 22.13
C ASP A 37 -14.21 -3.02 20.65
N PHE A 38 -14.05 -4.32 20.40
CA PHE A 38 -13.85 -4.87 19.07
C PHE A 38 -14.80 -6.01 18.77
N LYS A 39 -15.44 -5.98 17.61
CA LYS A 39 -16.15 -7.14 17.09
C LYS A 39 -15.20 -8.24 16.66
N TYR A 40 -14.09 -7.86 16.00
CA TYR A 40 -13.04 -8.76 15.53
C TYR A 40 -11.65 -8.27 15.99
N PRO A 41 -11.22 -8.62 17.20
CA PRO A 41 -9.93 -8.17 17.76
C PRO A 41 -8.71 -8.52 16.91
N ILE A 42 -8.85 -9.43 15.94
CA ILE A 42 -7.77 -9.80 15.04
C ILE A 42 -7.29 -8.62 14.19
N PHE A 43 -8.18 -7.72 13.77
CA PHE A 43 -7.80 -6.58 12.95
C PHE A 43 -6.95 -5.57 13.74
N ASP A 44 -7.29 -5.33 15.00
CA ASP A 44 -6.44 -4.51 15.86
C ASP A 44 -5.06 -5.16 16.08
N LYS A 45 -5.02 -6.47 16.34
CA LYS A 45 -3.75 -7.20 16.47
C LYS A 45 -2.89 -7.10 15.22
N LEU A 46 -3.50 -7.15 14.03
CA LEU A 46 -2.79 -6.97 12.76
C LEU A 46 -2.26 -5.55 12.62
N THR A 47 -3.05 -4.54 13.01
CA THR A 47 -2.62 -3.13 13.04
C THR A 47 -1.39 -2.95 13.93
N GLN A 48 -1.46 -3.43 15.18
CA GLN A 48 -0.34 -3.35 16.12
C GLN A 48 0.92 -4.05 15.59
N ARG A 49 0.75 -5.20 14.92
CA ARG A 49 1.86 -5.91 14.29
C ARG A 49 2.47 -5.12 13.14
N GLN A 50 1.66 -4.51 12.28
CA GLN A 50 2.14 -3.64 11.18
C GLN A 50 2.91 -2.44 11.73
N LEU A 51 2.40 -1.76 12.76
CA LEU A 51 3.10 -0.65 13.42
C LEU A 51 4.47 -1.08 13.99
N GLY A 52 4.57 -2.31 14.51
CA GLY A 52 5.83 -2.88 15.00
C GLY A 52 6.85 -3.19 13.89
N TYR A 53 6.43 -3.26 12.64
CA TYR A 53 7.30 -3.48 11.47
C TYR A 53 7.67 -2.19 10.75
N PHE A 54 7.34 -1.04 11.31
CA PHE A 54 7.71 0.25 10.70
C PHE A 54 9.22 0.35 10.54
N TRP A 55 9.65 0.80 9.38
CA TRP A 55 11.04 1.06 9.03
C TRP A 55 11.12 2.17 7.97
N ARG A 56 12.31 2.72 7.77
CA ARG A 56 12.57 3.75 6.78
C ARG A 56 13.57 3.23 5.75
N PRO A 57 13.37 3.49 4.46
CA PRO A 57 14.29 3.02 3.42
C PRO A 57 15.74 3.43 3.66
N GLU A 58 15.95 4.59 4.25
CA GLU A 58 17.27 5.16 4.53
C GLU A 58 18.04 4.42 5.65
N GLU A 59 17.37 3.55 6.40
CA GLU A 59 18.03 2.70 7.40
C GLU A 59 18.88 1.58 6.77
N VAL A 60 18.64 1.30 5.47
CA VAL A 60 19.41 0.32 4.71
C VAL A 60 20.46 1.04 3.88
N SER A 61 21.74 0.78 4.17
CA SER A 61 22.85 1.35 3.40
C SER A 61 22.98 0.66 2.05
N LEU A 62 22.93 1.44 0.97
CA LEU A 62 23.13 0.98 -0.41
C LEU A 62 24.47 1.43 -1.00
N GLN A 63 25.45 1.80 -0.16
CA GLN A 63 26.74 2.34 -0.63
C GLN A 63 27.52 1.37 -1.50
N LYS A 64 27.47 0.07 -1.19
CA LYS A 64 28.16 -0.96 -1.97
C LYS A 64 27.33 -1.43 -3.17
N ASP A 65 26.03 -1.40 -3.07
CA ASP A 65 25.12 -2.01 -4.04
C ASP A 65 25.26 -1.40 -5.44
N ARG A 66 25.61 -0.13 -5.52
CA ARG A 66 25.87 0.54 -6.82
C ARG A 66 27.06 -0.10 -7.56
N ASN A 67 28.15 -0.39 -6.85
CA ASN A 67 29.30 -1.02 -7.42
C ASN A 67 28.99 -2.47 -7.80
N ASP A 68 28.37 -3.21 -6.88
CA ASP A 68 27.97 -4.59 -7.11
C ASP A 68 27.01 -4.70 -8.30
N TYR A 69 26.03 -3.78 -8.41
CA TYR A 69 25.15 -3.70 -9.57
C TYR A 69 25.92 -3.46 -10.87
N ASN A 70 26.94 -2.58 -10.86
CA ASN A 70 27.74 -2.29 -12.06
C ASN A 70 28.56 -3.50 -12.54
N GLU A 71 28.92 -4.41 -11.65
CA GLU A 71 29.63 -5.65 -11.96
C GLU A 71 28.73 -6.78 -12.48
N LEU A 72 27.41 -6.66 -12.32
CA LEU A 72 26.47 -7.67 -12.80
C LEU A 72 26.54 -7.84 -14.32
N SER A 73 26.33 -9.06 -14.78
CA SER A 73 26.13 -9.36 -16.20
C SER A 73 24.92 -8.62 -16.78
N LYS A 74 24.87 -8.42 -18.08
CA LYS A 74 23.70 -7.80 -18.76
C LYS A 74 22.40 -8.52 -18.44
N ALA A 75 22.42 -9.85 -18.36
CA ALA A 75 21.25 -10.67 -18.03
C ALA A 75 20.78 -10.40 -16.59
N HIS A 76 21.68 -10.38 -15.63
CA HIS A 76 21.33 -10.09 -14.23
C HIS A 76 20.83 -8.66 -14.05
N LYS A 77 21.46 -7.67 -14.72
CA LYS A 77 20.95 -6.28 -14.73
C LYS A 77 19.53 -6.19 -15.28
N HIS A 78 19.26 -6.92 -16.37
CA HIS A 78 17.94 -6.94 -16.96
C HIS A 78 16.90 -7.51 -16.00
N ILE A 79 17.17 -8.67 -15.39
CA ILE A 79 16.27 -9.30 -14.41
C ILE A 79 16.01 -8.37 -13.24
N PHE A 80 17.06 -7.81 -12.66
CA PHE A 80 16.96 -6.92 -11.50
C PHE A 80 16.16 -5.65 -11.82
N THR A 81 16.47 -4.99 -12.94
CA THR A 81 15.76 -3.77 -13.37
C THR A 81 14.30 -4.03 -13.70
N SER A 82 13.99 -5.12 -14.41
CA SER A 82 12.63 -5.50 -14.74
C SER A 82 11.81 -5.82 -13.48
N ASN A 83 12.42 -6.48 -12.50
CA ASN A 83 11.77 -6.76 -11.22
C ASN A 83 11.49 -5.46 -10.44
N LEU A 84 12.44 -4.52 -10.37
CA LEU A 84 12.21 -3.23 -9.72
C LEU A 84 11.10 -2.42 -10.39
N LYS A 85 11.05 -2.39 -11.72
CA LYS A 85 9.97 -1.75 -12.48
C LYS A 85 8.63 -2.38 -12.16
N TYR A 86 8.58 -3.70 -12.17
CA TYR A 86 7.36 -4.45 -11.87
C TYR A 86 6.86 -4.19 -10.45
N GLN A 87 7.73 -4.27 -9.45
CA GLN A 87 7.39 -3.98 -8.05
C GLN A 87 6.94 -2.52 -7.86
N THR A 88 7.61 -1.57 -8.50
CA THR A 88 7.22 -0.15 -8.44
C THR A 88 5.79 0.07 -8.97
N LEU A 89 5.42 -0.61 -10.06
CA LEU A 89 4.05 -0.54 -10.59
C LEU A 89 3.06 -1.24 -9.67
N LEU A 90 3.36 -2.46 -9.22
CA LEU A 90 2.48 -3.24 -8.35
C LEU A 90 2.15 -2.48 -7.07
N ASP A 91 3.14 -1.97 -6.35
CA ASP A 91 2.92 -1.29 -5.08
C ASP A 91 2.30 0.09 -5.28
N SER A 92 2.41 0.69 -6.47
CA SER A 92 1.64 1.88 -6.83
C SER A 92 0.14 1.57 -6.96
N VAL A 93 -0.22 0.40 -7.47
CA VAL A 93 -1.61 -0.07 -7.55
C VAL A 93 -2.08 -0.55 -6.19
N GLN A 94 -1.28 -1.39 -5.53
CA GLN A 94 -1.58 -1.96 -4.22
C GLN A 94 -1.69 -0.90 -3.14
N GLY A 95 -0.84 0.15 -3.19
CA GLY A 95 -0.89 1.28 -2.26
C GLY A 95 -2.12 2.19 -2.42
N ARG A 96 -2.95 1.98 -3.44
CA ARG A 96 -4.24 2.67 -3.60
C ARG A 96 -5.43 1.72 -3.46
N GLY A 97 -5.20 0.43 -3.65
CA GLY A 97 -6.25 -0.59 -3.70
C GLY A 97 -7.08 -0.64 -2.43
N PRO A 98 -6.49 -0.86 -1.25
CA PRO A 98 -7.25 -0.96 -0.01
C PRO A 98 -8.02 0.31 0.32
N ALA A 99 -7.41 1.50 0.14
CA ALA A 99 -8.07 2.78 0.38
C ALA A 99 -9.25 3.03 -0.58
N THR A 100 -9.14 2.61 -1.84
CA THR A 100 -10.18 2.88 -2.84
C THR A 100 -11.23 1.79 -2.94
N ALA A 101 -10.84 0.52 -2.74
CA ALA A 101 -11.70 -0.64 -2.95
C ALA A 101 -12.32 -1.20 -1.67
N LEU A 102 -11.67 -1.07 -0.52
CA LEU A 102 -12.13 -1.64 0.76
C LEU A 102 -12.59 -0.57 1.75
N LEU A 103 -11.78 0.46 1.96
CA LEU A 103 -12.03 1.48 2.97
C LEU A 103 -13.39 2.17 2.84
N PRO A 104 -13.89 2.52 1.63
CA PRO A 104 -15.20 3.16 1.47
C PRO A 104 -16.38 2.29 1.89
N PHE A 105 -16.17 0.98 2.05
CA PHE A 105 -17.20 0.02 2.42
C PHE A 105 -17.04 -0.52 3.83
N CYS A 106 -15.92 -0.19 4.48
CA CYS A 106 -15.60 -0.64 5.83
C CYS A 106 -16.59 -0.07 6.84
N THR A 107 -17.06 -0.91 7.77
CA THR A 107 -18.05 -0.52 8.77
C THR A 107 -17.67 -0.96 10.18
N LEU A 108 -16.40 -1.32 10.39
CA LEU A 108 -15.82 -1.65 11.69
C LEU A 108 -14.59 -0.77 11.95
N PRO A 109 -14.50 -0.10 13.12
CA PRO A 109 -13.39 0.80 13.44
C PRO A 109 -12.02 0.11 13.41
N GLU A 110 -11.94 -1.10 13.95
CA GLU A 110 -10.71 -1.90 13.99
C GLU A 110 -10.24 -2.32 12.59
N LEU A 111 -11.16 -2.59 11.66
CA LEU A 111 -10.82 -2.89 10.28
C LEU A 111 -10.41 -1.63 9.52
N GLU A 112 -11.08 -0.51 9.75
CA GLU A 112 -10.71 0.78 9.18
C GLU A 112 -9.24 1.12 9.52
N GLY A 113 -8.87 1.02 10.80
CA GLY A 113 -7.49 1.23 11.26
C GLY A 113 -6.49 0.27 10.60
N CYS A 114 -6.88 -1.00 10.45
CA CYS A 114 -6.06 -2.03 9.82
C CYS A 114 -5.80 -1.72 8.33
N ILE A 115 -6.81 -1.30 7.60
CA ILE A 115 -6.69 -0.93 6.17
C ILE A 115 -5.80 0.30 6.01
N ILE A 116 -5.97 1.33 6.85
CA ILE A 116 -5.15 2.54 6.82
C ILE A 116 -3.68 2.22 7.11
N ALA A 117 -3.42 1.38 8.11
CA ALA A 117 -2.06 0.95 8.41
C ALA A 117 -1.45 0.17 7.24
N TRP A 118 -2.21 -0.68 6.57
CA TRP A 118 -1.77 -1.38 5.37
C TRP A 118 -1.39 -0.41 4.24
N ASP A 119 -2.26 0.54 3.86
CA ASP A 119 -1.95 1.56 2.84
C ASP A 119 -0.68 2.35 3.17
N PHE A 120 -0.47 2.65 4.46
CA PHE A 120 0.75 3.32 4.90
C PHE A 120 1.99 2.45 4.66
N MET A 121 1.94 1.15 4.96
CA MET A 121 3.05 0.22 4.70
C MET A 121 3.37 0.10 3.21
N GLU A 122 2.37 0.07 2.33
CA GLU A 122 2.57 0.07 0.87
C GLU A 122 3.26 1.36 0.39
N THR A 123 2.99 2.49 1.05
CA THR A 123 3.71 3.74 0.79
C THR A 123 5.20 3.61 1.12
N ILE A 124 5.55 2.92 2.20
CA ILE A 124 6.96 2.66 2.57
C ILE A 124 7.64 1.78 1.51
N HIS A 125 6.96 0.74 1.01
CA HIS A 125 7.46 -0.12 -0.06
C HIS A 125 7.76 0.70 -1.33
N SER A 126 6.82 1.50 -1.80
CA SER A 126 6.99 2.37 -2.97
C SER A 126 8.16 3.34 -2.82
N ARG A 127 8.34 3.93 -1.63
CA ARG A 127 9.49 4.79 -1.32
C ARG A 127 10.81 4.02 -1.35
N SER A 128 10.79 2.75 -0.95
CA SER A 128 11.98 1.89 -0.93
C SER A 128 12.47 1.58 -2.33
N TYR A 129 11.58 1.28 -3.27
CA TYR A 129 11.98 1.10 -4.67
C TYR A 129 12.55 2.38 -5.27
N THR A 130 11.95 3.52 -4.97
CA THR A 130 12.49 4.82 -5.37
C THR A 130 13.89 5.04 -4.79
N TYR A 131 14.10 4.72 -3.52
CA TYR A 131 15.38 4.82 -2.84
C TYR A 131 16.44 3.92 -3.50
N MET A 132 16.10 2.66 -3.80
CA MET A 132 16.98 1.74 -4.51
C MET A 132 17.33 2.26 -5.90
N ILE A 133 16.34 2.67 -6.69
CA ILE A 133 16.56 3.18 -8.05
C ILE A 133 17.47 4.42 -8.03
N LYS A 134 17.26 5.35 -7.13
CA LYS A 134 18.09 6.56 -6.99
C LYS A 134 19.53 6.28 -6.59
N ASN A 135 19.78 5.22 -5.83
CA ASN A 135 21.13 4.87 -5.38
C ASN A 135 21.89 4.01 -6.37
N LEU A 136 21.20 3.18 -7.15
CA LEU A 136 21.84 2.20 -8.04
C LEU A 136 22.06 2.74 -9.46
N TYR A 137 21.13 3.52 -9.99
CA TYR A 137 21.16 3.93 -11.41
C TYR A 137 21.75 5.33 -11.59
N PRO A 138 22.56 5.52 -12.64
CA PRO A 138 23.07 6.85 -13.00
C PRO A 138 21.95 7.81 -13.42
N ASP A 139 20.91 7.31 -14.06
CA ASP A 139 19.74 8.04 -14.49
C ASP A 139 18.45 7.36 -13.97
N PRO A 140 18.04 7.69 -12.75
CA PRO A 140 16.81 7.16 -12.16
C PRO A 140 15.55 7.47 -12.97
N THR A 141 15.48 8.65 -13.57
CA THR A 141 14.31 9.11 -14.33
C THR A 141 14.01 8.18 -15.49
N LYS A 142 15.05 7.76 -16.22
CA LYS A 142 14.91 6.81 -17.31
C LYS A 142 14.31 5.46 -16.88
N VAL A 143 14.59 5.01 -15.66
CA VAL A 143 14.00 3.77 -15.15
C VAL A 143 12.51 3.94 -14.94
N PHE A 144 12.09 5.05 -14.32
CA PHE A 144 10.67 5.35 -14.07
C PHE A 144 9.89 5.58 -15.36
N ASP A 145 10.42 6.39 -16.28
CA ASP A 145 9.74 6.75 -17.53
C ASP A 145 9.48 5.53 -18.43
N THR A 146 10.28 4.49 -18.29
CA THR A 146 10.16 3.26 -19.09
C THR A 146 9.41 2.12 -18.40
N ILE A 147 8.75 2.34 -17.25
CA ILE A 147 7.97 1.30 -16.59
C ILE A 147 6.76 0.90 -17.45
N LEU A 148 6.05 1.87 -18.01
CA LEU A 148 4.84 1.64 -18.79
C LEU A 148 5.12 1.28 -20.26
N ASP A 149 6.37 1.25 -20.69
CA ASP A 149 6.76 0.82 -22.04
C ASP A 149 6.85 -0.70 -22.15
N ASP A 150 6.92 -1.42 -21.02
CA ASP A 150 7.05 -2.88 -21.03
C ASP A 150 5.67 -3.53 -20.94
N GLU A 151 5.17 -3.97 -22.10
CA GLU A 151 3.87 -4.65 -22.21
C GLU A 151 3.73 -5.87 -21.30
N LYS A 152 4.83 -6.56 -20.98
CA LYS A 152 4.81 -7.71 -20.06
C LYS A 152 4.59 -7.29 -18.61
N ILE A 153 4.98 -6.07 -18.27
CA ILE A 153 4.75 -5.48 -16.94
C ILE A 153 3.30 -5.03 -16.82
N ILE A 154 2.76 -4.36 -17.85
CA ILE A 154 1.41 -3.77 -17.80
C ILE A 154 0.28 -4.75 -18.09
N ALA A 155 0.56 -5.89 -18.71
CA ALA A 155 -0.45 -6.88 -19.10
C ALA A 155 -0.96 -7.78 -17.95
N ARG A 156 -0.63 -7.50 -16.70
CA ARG A 156 -1.00 -8.34 -15.54
C ARG A 156 -1.95 -7.69 -14.58
#